data_bd3e0642df5091192c6f9080e666c410
#
_entry.id   bd3e0642df5091192c6f9080e666c410
#
_cell.length_a   1.000
_cell.length_b   1.000
_cell.length_c   1.000
_cell.angle_alpha   90.00
_cell.angle_beta   90.00
_cell.angle_gamma   90.00
#
_symmetry.space_group_name_H-M   'P 1'
#
loop_
_entity.id
_entity.type
_entity.pdbx_description
1 polymer ?
#
loop_
_entity_poly.entity_id
_entity_poly.type
_entity_poly.pdbx_seq_one_letter_code
_entity_poly.pdbx_strand_id
1 'polypeptide(L)'
;ALSLAFFTYNKGLPLTIRSAFFPFIKDRSWGWFGHLIDVVAVLATIFGLATSLGFGAQQAAGGLKFLFDIPNTINTQIAIIIGVTAVAIVSVVRGLDGGVKVLSNINMVLAVILLAFVIIVGQGLTIFSGLLNTSGAYLENLIPLSNWIGREDDKFFHGWTVFYWAWWISWSPFVGMFIARVSKGRTVREFIIAVLLVPTLVTILWMTAFGGSGLDQVKADVGQLANGISDVSLALFQMLENLPMATVTSFIGIVLVLVFFVTSSDSGSLVIDSITAGGKLDAPVPQRIFWATMEGLIAGALLFGGGADALGALQAAAITVGLPFTLVLLAMCIALYMGLKHEERFVLNSGK
;
A
#
# COMPACT_ATOMS: atom_id res chain seq x y z
N ALA A 1 -3.36 9.57 -9.02
CA ALA A 1 -3.30 8.88 -10.30
C ALA A 1 -3.95 9.68 -11.44
N LEU A 2 -5.25 9.99 -11.38
CA LEU A 2 -5.95 10.71 -12.47
C LEU A 2 -5.32 12.06 -12.82
N SER A 3 -4.94 12.86 -11.81
CA SER A 3 -4.25 14.13 -12.01
C SER A 3 -2.93 13.95 -12.78
N LEU A 4 -2.13 12.96 -12.39
CA LEU A 4 -0.86 12.66 -13.07
C LEU A 4 -1.09 12.20 -14.51
N ALA A 5 -2.04 11.28 -14.74
CA ALA A 5 -2.38 10.81 -16.08
C ALA A 5 -2.86 11.97 -16.97
N PHE A 6 -3.73 12.83 -16.46
CA PHE A 6 -4.25 13.97 -17.18
C PHE A 6 -3.14 14.95 -17.58
N PHE A 7 -2.32 15.41 -16.64
CA PHE A 7 -1.26 16.36 -16.95
C PHE A 7 -0.16 15.77 -17.84
N THR A 8 0.09 14.48 -17.71
CA THR A 8 1.09 13.81 -18.55
C THR A 8 0.58 13.56 -19.96
N TYR A 9 -0.56 12.91 -20.11
CA TYR A 9 -1.01 12.43 -21.43
C TYR A 9 -1.82 13.45 -22.21
N ASN A 10 -2.59 14.32 -21.53
CA ASN A 10 -3.36 15.35 -22.20
C ASN A 10 -2.61 16.68 -22.34
N LYS A 11 -1.70 16.99 -21.40
CA LYS A 11 -0.91 18.24 -21.44
C LYS A 11 0.53 18.07 -21.88
N GLY A 12 1.01 16.81 -22.08
CA GLY A 12 2.36 16.52 -22.51
C GLY A 12 3.46 16.82 -21.50
N LEU A 13 3.09 16.91 -20.20
CA LEU A 13 4.06 17.19 -19.13
C LEU A 13 4.77 15.90 -18.67
N PRO A 14 5.98 15.99 -18.09
CA PRO A 14 6.66 14.83 -17.51
C PRO A 14 5.83 14.13 -16.46
N LEU A 15 5.96 12.80 -16.32
CA LEU A 15 5.28 12.03 -15.29
C LEU A 15 5.99 12.21 -13.93
N THR A 16 5.71 13.34 -13.27
CA THR A 16 6.19 13.70 -11.93
C THR A 16 5.09 14.37 -11.14
N ILE A 17 5.22 14.38 -9.80
CA ILE A 17 4.21 15.00 -8.94
C ILE A 17 4.09 16.50 -9.19
N ARG A 18 5.23 17.20 -9.39
CA ARG A 18 5.27 18.64 -9.67
C ARG A 18 4.51 19.03 -10.95
N SER A 19 4.40 18.14 -11.93
CA SER A 19 3.66 18.41 -13.19
C SER A 19 2.19 18.70 -12.95
N ALA A 20 1.58 18.10 -11.92
CA ALA A 20 0.20 18.38 -11.54
C ALA A 20 -0.02 19.80 -11.03
N PHE A 21 1.03 20.51 -10.63
CA PHE A 21 0.96 21.89 -10.14
C PHE A 21 1.11 22.94 -11.24
N PHE A 22 1.31 22.53 -12.48
CA PHE A 22 1.45 23.45 -13.61
C PHE A 22 0.31 24.51 -13.72
N PRO A 23 -0.98 24.20 -13.45
CA PRO A 23 -2.04 25.20 -13.47
C PRO A 23 -1.85 26.35 -12.46
N PHE A 24 -1.19 26.09 -11.32
CA PHE A 24 -0.96 27.08 -10.26
C PHE A 24 0.29 27.94 -10.51
N ILE A 25 1.40 27.28 -10.85
CA ILE A 25 2.74 27.89 -10.80
C ILE A 25 3.44 27.90 -12.15
N LYS A 26 2.81 27.36 -13.21
CA LYS A 26 3.33 27.34 -14.59
C LYS A 26 4.80 26.91 -14.64
N ASP A 27 5.68 27.69 -15.26
CA ASP A 27 7.10 27.38 -15.44
C ASP A 27 7.87 27.27 -14.11
N ARG A 28 7.36 27.84 -13.01
CA ARG A 28 7.93 27.68 -11.66
C ARG A 28 7.84 26.23 -11.17
N SER A 29 7.00 25.38 -11.79
CA SER A 29 6.97 23.93 -11.54
C SER A 29 8.33 23.26 -11.80
N TRP A 30 9.16 23.86 -12.66
CA TRP A 30 10.50 23.35 -12.99
C TRP A 30 11.62 23.94 -12.14
N GLY A 31 11.29 24.88 -11.25
CA GLY A 31 12.19 25.50 -10.30
C GLY A 31 12.16 24.86 -8.93
N TRP A 32 12.69 25.60 -7.95
CA TRP A 32 12.82 25.17 -6.55
C TRP A 32 11.52 24.64 -5.93
N PHE A 33 10.38 25.28 -6.21
CA PHE A 33 9.11 24.88 -5.66
C PHE A 33 8.66 23.50 -6.15
N GLY A 34 8.85 23.21 -7.43
CA GLY A 34 8.61 21.88 -7.98
C GLY A 34 9.54 20.82 -7.40
N HIS A 35 10.80 21.15 -7.17
CA HIS A 35 11.73 20.24 -6.49
C HIS A 35 11.29 19.94 -5.05
N LEU A 36 10.80 20.91 -4.32
CA LEU A 36 10.27 20.69 -2.97
C LEU A 36 9.08 19.71 -2.97
N ILE A 37 8.15 19.86 -3.92
CA ILE A 37 7.01 18.95 -4.10
C ILE A 37 7.49 17.51 -4.36
N ASP A 38 8.44 17.33 -5.28
CA ASP A 38 8.97 16.01 -5.60
C ASP A 38 9.75 15.40 -4.43
N VAL A 39 10.50 16.21 -3.65
CA VAL A 39 11.18 15.73 -2.43
C VAL A 39 10.17 15.24 -1.39
N VAL A 40 9.10 16.00 -1.14
CA VAL A 40 8.02 15.57 -0.22
C VAL A 40 7.38 14.26 -0.71
N ALA A 41 7.16 14.12 -2.02
CA ALA A 41 6.62 12.89 -2.60
C ALA A 41 7.58 11.69 -2.45
N VAL A 42 8.88 11.89 -2.66
CA VAL A 42 9.91 10.85 -2.45
C VAL A 42 9.97 10.43 -0.99
N LEU A 43 9.98 11.39 -0.04
CA LEU A 43 9.97 11.09 1.39
C LEU A 43 8.71 10.32 1.79
N ALA A 44 7.54 10.76 1.33
CA ALA A 44 6.29 10.03 1.57
C ALA A 44 6.39 8.59 1.05
N THR A 45 6.84 8.40 -0.19
CA THR A 45 6.96 7.08 -0.81
C THR A 45 7.93 6.18 -0.05
N ILE A 46 9.15 6.64 0.24
CA ILE A 46 10.18 5.80 0.84
C ILE A 46 9.83 5.38 2.27
N PHE A 47 9.28 6.29 3.08
CA PHE A 47 8.85 5.95 4.43
C PHE A 47 7.58 5.09 4.42
N GLY A 48 6.64 5.33 3.51
CA GLY A 48 5.46 4.47 3.33
C GLY A 48 5.84 3.04 2.94
N LEU A 49 6.78 2.85 2.02
CA LEU A 49 7.29 1.55 1.62
C LEU A 49 8.13 0.88 2.72
N ALA A 50 8.99 1.64 3.40
CA ALA A 50 9.77 1.14 4.53
C ALA A 50 8.88 0.67 5.69
N THR A 51 7.77 1.38 5.96
CA THR A 51 6.75 0.95 6.92
C THR A 51 6.14 -0.38 6.51
N SER A 52 5.77 -0.53 5.24
CA SER A 52 5.24 -1.79 4.71
C SER A 52 6.23 -2.94 4.83
N LEU A 53 7.49 -2.69 4.45
CA LEU A 53 8.56 -3.70 4.53
C LEU A 53 8.81 -4.13 5.99
N GLY A 54 8.75 -3.18 6.93
CA GLY A 54 8.86 -3.45 8.37
C GLY A 54 7.70 -4.31 8.88
N PHE A 55 6.46 -3.98 8.55
CA PHE A 55 5.28 -4.80 8.89
C PHE A 55 5.38 -6.20 8.30
N GLY A 56 5.79 -6.31 7.04
CA GLY A 56 5.93 -7.59 6.40
C GLY A 56 7.02 -8.46 6.99
N ALA A 57 8.12 -7.85 7.40
CA ALA A 57 9.17 -8.57 8.10
C ALA A 57 8.70 -9.11 9.45
N GLN A 58 7.92 -8.31 10.21
CA GLN A 58 7.29 -8.76 11.45
C GLN A 58 6.32 -9.91 11.21
N GLN A 59 5.42 -9.79 10.21
CA GLN A 59 4.44 -10.83 9.89
C GLN A 59 5.11 -12.11 9.36
N ALA A 60 6.10 -12.00 8.50
CA ALA A 60 6.85 -13.16 8.02
C ALA A 60 7.63 -13.84 9.15
N ALA A 61 8.26 -13.08 10.06
CA ALA A 61 8.91 -13.61 11.25
C ALA A 61 7.92 -14.31 12.19
N GLY A 62 6.71 -13.75 12.36
CA GLY A 62 5.60 -14.39 13.07
C GLY A 62 5.21 -15.73 12.45
N GLY A 63 5.07 -15.78 11.12
CA GLY A 63 4.80 -17.02 10.41
C GLY A 63 5.92 -18.07 10.54
N LEU A 64 7.18 -17.64 10.46
CA LEU A 64 8.33 -18.53 10.67
C LEU A 64 8.38 -19.08 12.10
N LYS A 65 8.03 -18.25 13.09
CA LYS A 65 7.87 -18.72 14.47
C LYS A 65 6.76 -19.75 14.58
N PHE A 66 5.61 -19.48 13.95
CA PHE A 66 4.45 -20.37 14.00
C PHE A 66 4.71 -21.74 13.36
N LEU A 67 5.36 -21.79 12.19
CA LEU A 67 5.58 -23.05 11.46
C LEU A 67 6.87 -23.78 11.81
N PHE A 68 7.95 -23.05 12.11
CA PHE A 68 9.29 -23.60 12.23
C PHE A 68 9.95 -23.32 13.58
N ASP A 69 9.22 -22.72 14.53
CA ASP A 69 9.70 -22.30 15.85
C ASP A 69 10.94 -21.38 15.80
N ILE A 70 11.11 -20.67 14.67
CA ILE A 70 12.17 -19.66 14.55
C ILE A 70 11.77 -18.43 15.37
N PRO A 71 12.60 -17.98 16.33
CA PRO A 71 12.23 -16.86 17.20
C PRO A 71 11.88 -15.58 16.43
N ASN A 72 10.72 -14.96 16.74
CA ASN A 72 10.33 -13.66 16.19
C ASN A 72 11.08 -12.54 16.94
N THR A 73 12.32 -12.33 16.55
CA THR A 73 13.22 -11.32 17.11
C THR A 73 13.54 -10.24 16.07
N ILE A 74 14.00 -9.08 16.53
CA ILE A 74 14.48 -8.01 15.65
C ILE A 74 15.54 -8.53 14.67
N ASN A 75 16.45 -9.41 15.10
CA ASN A 75 17.46 -9.97 14.22
C ASN A 75 16.86 -10.83 13.10
N THR A 76 15.82 -11.63 13.39
CA THR A 76 15.09 -12.41 12.39
C THR A 76 14.38 -11.48 11.40
N GLN A 77 13.74 -10.42 11.89
CA GLN A 77 13.05 -9.42 11.05
C GLN A 77 14.04 -8.67 10.15
N ILE A 78 15.19 -8.26 10.67
CA ILE A 78 16.25 -7.62 9.87
C ILE A 78 16.82 -8.58 8.82
N ALA A 79 17.03 -9.86 9.17
CA ALA A 79 17.47 -10.85 8.19
C ALA A 79 16.46 -11.02 7.05
N ILE A 80 15.16 -11.00 7.35
CA ILE A 80 14.08 -11.02 6.34
C ILE A 80 14.15 -9.76 5.46
N ILE A 81 14.31 -8.57 6.04
CA ILE A 81 14.45 -7.31 5.28
C ILE A 81 15.64 -7.40 4.32
N ILE A 82 16.78 -7.85 4.79
CA ILE A 82 17.97 -8.01 3.95
C ILE A 82 17.69 -8.98 2.80
N GLY A 83 17.06 -10.11 3.07
CA GLY A 83 16.69 -11.11 2.05
C GLY A 83 15.71 -10.55 1.02
N VAL A 84 14.63 -9.92 1.46
CA VAL A 84 13.63 -9.29 0.60
C VAL A 84 14.24 -8.17 -0.24
N THR A 85 15.07 -7.31 0.37
CA THR A 85 15.77 -6.22 -0.33
C THR A 85 16.73 -6.78 -1.39
N ALA A 86 17.47 -7.84 -1.09
CA ALA A 86 18.37 -8.47 -2.06
C ALA A 86 17.60 -9.02 -3.27
N VAL A 87 16.46 -9.69 -3.03
CA VAL A 87 15.60 -10.20 -4.11
C VAL A 87 14.96 -9.05 -4.90
N ALA A 88 14.51 -7.97 -4.23
CA ALA A 88 13.98 -6.79 -4.87
C ALA A 88 15.03 -6.11 -5.77
N ILE A 89 16.29 -5.99 -5.33
CA ILE A 89 17.38 -5.46 -6.15
C ILE A 89 17.58 -6.31 -7.41
N VAL A 90 17.60 -7.63 -7.29
CA VAL A 90 17.70 -8.54 -8.44
C VAL A 90 16.52 -8.35 -9.42
N SER A 91 15.31 -8.21 -8.87
CA SER A 91 14.09 -7.95 -9.64
C SER A 91 14.17 -6.62 -10.40
N VAL A 92 14.55 -5.54 -9.71
CA VAL A 92 14.70 -4.18 -10.28
C VAL A 92 15.74 -4.14 -11.40
N VAL A 93 16.85 -4.85 -11.23
CA VAL A 93 17.91 -4.93 -12.28
C VAL A 93 17.42 -5.65 -13.53
N ARG A 94 16.56 -6.68 -13.35
CA ARG A 94 15.94 -7.39 -14.49
C ARG A 94 14.83 -6.58 -15.19
N GLY A 95 14.34 -5.53 -14.55
CA GLY A 95 13.30 -4.63 -15.08
C GLY A 95 11.87 -5.18 -14.96
N LEU A 96 10.91 -4.36 -15.43
CA LEU A 96 9.48 -4.60 -15.25
C LEU A 96 8.99 -5.94 -15.83
N ASP A 97 9.43 -6.31 -17.03
CA ASP A 97 8.92 -7.51 -17.71
C ASP A 97 9.54 -8.82 -17.21
N GLY A 98 10.79 -8.77 -16.74
CA GLY A 98 11.54 -9.96 -16.35
C GLY A 98 11.47 -10.33 -14.86
N GLY A 99 11.19 -9.38 -13.97
CA GLY A 99 11.18 -9.57 -12.52
C GLY A 99 9.81 -9.26 -11.91
N VAL A 100 9.43 -7.98 -11.91
CA VAL A 100 8.22 -7.48 -11.25
C VAL A 100 6.94 -8.21 -11.67
N LYS A 101 6.74 -8.37 -12.97
CA LYS A 101 5.53 -9.01 -13.54
C LYS A 101 5.41 -10.48 -13.15
N VAL A 102 6.50 -11.22 -13.15
CA VAL A 102 6.49 -12.66 -12.81
C VAL A 102 6.13 -12.83 -11.32
N LEU A 103 6.80 -12.10 -10.45
CA LEU A 103 6.53 -12.15 -9.01
C LEU A 103 5.12 -11.67 -8.66
N SER A 104 4.64 -10.60 -9.30
CA SER A 104 3.27 -10.10 -9.11
C SER A 104 2.21 -11.10 -9.54
N ASN A 105 2.43 -11.83 -10.64
CA ASN A 105 1.51 -12.89 -11.08
C ASN A 105 1.49 -14.06 -10.09
N ILE A 106 2.64 -14.49 -9.59
CA ILE A 106 2.72 -15.52 -8.55
C ILE A 106 1.96 -15.07 -7.31
N ASN A 107 2.18 -13.84 -6.87
CA ASN A 107 1.50 -13.27 -5.71
C ASN A 107 -0.02 -13.24 -5.88
N MET A 108 -0.49 -12.80 -7.04
CA MET A 108 -1.93 -12.78 -7.36
C MET A 108 -2.55 -14.18 -7.31
N VAL A 109 -1.89 -15.18 -7.89
CA VAL A 109 -2.36 -16.57 -7.85
C VAL A 109 -2.42 -17.10 -6.42
N LEU A 110 -1.37 -16.89 -5.62
CA LEU A 110 -1.34 -17.31 -4.22
C LEU A 110 -2.42 -16.61 -3.40
N ALA A 111 -2.65 -15.30 -3.61
CA ALA A 111 -3.69 -14.55 -2.94
C ALA A 111 -5.10 -15.10 -3.27
N VAL A 112 -5.36 -15.37 -4.56
CA VAL A 112 -6.65 -15.94 -4.99
C VAL A 112 -6.85 -17.35 -4.41
N ILE A 113 -5.82 -18.19 -4.40
CA ILE A 113 -5.89 -19.54 -3.82
C ILE A 113 -6.21 -19.45 -2.32
N LEU A 114 -5.50 -18.60 -1.57
CA LEU A 114 -5.71 -18.47 -0.13
C LEU A 114 -7.10 -17.88 0.18
N LEU A 115 -7.54 -16.87 -0.57
CA LEU A 115 -8.87 -16.28 -0.42
C LEU A 115 -9.98 -17.30 -0.71
N ALA A 116 -9.86 -18.02 -1.84
CA ALA A 116 -10.83 -19.05 -2.23
C ALA A 116 -10.89 -20.18 -1.17
N PHE A 117 -9.75 -20.60 -0.65
CA PHE A 117 -9.68 -21.57 0.44
C PHE A 117 -10.46 -21.09 1.66
N VAL A 118 -10.19 -19.88 2.14
CA VAL A 118 -10.88 -19.33 3.33
C VAL A 118 -12.40 -19.21 3.09
N ILE A 119 -12.82 -18.80 1.89
CA ILE A 119 -14.25 -18.72 1.54
C ILE A 119 -14.91 -20.12 1.54
N ILE A 120 -14.26 -21.11 0.95
CA ILE A 120 -14.85 -22.47 0.82
C ILE A 120 -14.91 -23.16 2.17
N VAL A 121 -13.85 -23.05 2.98
CA VAL A 121 -13.70 -23.77 4.26
C VAL A 121 -14.30 -23.00 5.43
N GLY A 122 -14.26 -21.66 5.39
CA GLY A 122 -14.71 -20.74 6.44
C GLY A 122 -16.20 -20.40 6.39
N GLN A 123 -17.10 -21.33 5.98
CA GLN A 123 -18.56 -21.12 5.90
C GLN A 123 -18.97 -20.06 4.84
N GLY A 124 -18.70 -20.35 3.58
CA GLY A 124 -18.91 -19.43 2.44
C GLY A 124 -20.23 -18.67 2.41
N LEU A 125 -21.38 -19.30 2.79
CA LEU A 125 -22.67 -18.61 2.85
C LEU A 125 -22.71 -17.49 3.90
N THR A 126 -22.07 -17.68 5.04
CA THR A 126 -21.96 -16.66 6.10
C THR A 126 -21.07 -15.51 5.65
N ILE A 127 -20.00 -15.79 4.88
CA ILE A 127 -19.12 -14.76 4.29
C ILE A 127 -19.89 -13.90 3.31
N PHE A 128 -20.73 -14.47 2.43
CA PHE A 128 -21.53 -13.70 1.48
C PHE A 128 -22.60 -12.84 2.14
N SER A 129 -23.30 -13.35 3.16
CA SER A 129 -24.23 -12.53 3.93
C SER A 129 -23.50 -11.48 4.76
N GLY A 130 -22.35 -11.83 5.33
CA GLY A 130 -21.43 -10.93 6.03
C GLY A 130 -20.96 -9.77 5.18
N LEU A 131 -20.69 -10.01 3.88
CA LEU A 131 -20.25 -8.97 2.95
C LEU A 131 -21.27 -7.82 2.84
N LEU A 132 -22.55 -8.12 2.72
CA LEU A 132 -23.61 -7.11 2.66
C LEU A 132 -23.80 -6.41 4.02
N ASN A 133 -23.86 -7.19 5.10
CA ASN A 133 -24.06 -6.67 6.45
C ASN A 133 -22.87 -5.78 6.89
N THR A 134 -21.65 -6.24 6.68
CA THR A 134 -20.44 -5.47 7.04
C THR A 134 -20.32 -4.19 6.20
N SER A 135 -20.64 -4.26 4.91
CA SER A 135 -20.62 -3.07 4.03
C SER A 135 -21.69 -2.06 4.46
N GLY A 136 -22.92 -2.52 4.79
CA GLY A 136 -23.98 -1.66 5.30
C GLY A 136 -23.60 -1.00 6.63
N ALA A 137 -23.15 -1.79 7.60
CA ALA A 137 -22.70 -1.29 8.90
C ALA A 137 -21.51 -0.32 8.78
N TYR A 138 -20.56 -0.57 7.86
CA TYR A 138 -19.44 0.34 7.59
C TYR A 138 -19.93 1.68 7.04
N LEU A 139 -20.86 1.68 6.08
CA LEU A 139 -21.41 2.91 5.51
C LEU A 139 -22.22 3.72 6.54
N GLU A 140 -23.01 3.06 7.37
CA GLU A 140 -23.76 3.70 8.46
C GLU A 140 -22.84 4.33 9.51
N ASN A 141 -21.71 3.68 9.80
CA ASN A 141 -20.79 4.11 10.84
C ASN A 141 -19.58 4.88 10.29
N LEU A 142 -19.50 5.18 8.99
CA LEU A 142 -18.35 5.83 8.38
C LEU A 142 -18.04 7.19 9.04
N ILE A 143 -19.06 8.01 9.29
CA ILE A 143 -18.90 9.32 9.93
C ILE A 143 -18.48 9.18 11.39
N PRO A 144 -19.18 8.39 12.24
CA PRO A 144 -18.75 8.14 13.62
C PRO A 144 -17.32 7.56 13.70
N LEU A 145 -16.97 6.59 12.85
CA LEU A 145 -15.63 5.98 12.84
C LEU A 145 -14.53 6.97 12.45
N SER A 146 -14.86 7.98 11.66
CA SER A 146 -13.92 9.02 11.21
C SER A 146 -13.85 10.21 12.18
N ASN A 147 -14.82 10.35 13.08
CA ASN A 147 -14.85 11.46 14.04
C ASN A 147 -13.86 11.21 15.19
N TRP A 148 -13.03 12.20 15.47
CA TRP A 148 -12.01 12.17 16.52
C TRP A 148 -12.47 12.86 17.82
N ILE A 149 -13.57 13.61 17.78
CA ILE A 149 -14.05 14.43 18.90
C ILE A 149 -14.78 13.53 19.91
N GLY A 150 -14.33 13.53 21.16
CA GLY A 150 -14.97 12.82 22.27
C GLY A 150 -14.84 11.29 22.23
N ARG A 151 -13.83 10.76 21.52
CA ARG A 151 -13.56 9.31 21.52
C ARG A 151 -12.87 8.86 22.81
N GLU A 152 -13.24 7.67 23.27
CA GLU A 152 -12.59 7.01 24.41
C GLU A 152 -11.59 5.92 23.95
N ASP A 153 -11.67 5.48 22.69
CA ASP A 153 -10.82 4.44 22.07
C ASP A 153 -9.59 5.03 21.36
N ASP A 154 -8.92 5.99 21.99
CA ASP A 154 -7.79 6.72 21.42
C ASP A 154 -6.69 5.81 20.85
N LYS A 155 -6.38 4.70 21.52
CA LYS A 155 -5.35 3.76 21.08
C LYS A 155 -5.68 3.13 19.72
N PHE A 156 -6.95 2.72 19.53
CA PHE A 156 -7.41 2.16 18.26
C PHE A 156 -7.45 3.24 17.19
N PHE A 157 -8.02 4.40 17.51
CA PHE A 157 -8.17 5.48 16.55
C PHE A 157 -6.81 5.98 16.04
N HIS A 158 -5.85 6.28 16.91
CA HIS A 158 -4.52 6.75 16.51
C HIS A 158 -3.67 5.63 15.89
N GLY A 159 -3.66 4.45 16.50
CA GLY A 159 -2.84 3.32 16.05
C GLY A 159 -3.34 2.67 14.77
N TRP A 160 -4.63 2.79 14.43
CA TRP A 160 -5.18 2.13 13.24
C TRP A 160 -5.89 3.10 12.30
N THR A 161 -6.86 3.88 12.73
CA THR A 161 -7.60 4.77 11.81
C THR A 161 -6.70 5.86 11.24
N VAL A 162 -6.04 6.65 12.09
CA VAL A 162 -5.15 7.73 11.64
C VAL A 162 -3.94 7.17 10.88
N PHE A 163 -3.37 6.09 11.41
CA PHE A 163 -2.23 5.43 10.78
C PHE A 163 -2.58 4.90 9.37
N TYR A 164 -3.69 4.19 9.18
CA TYR A 164 -4.09 3.67 7.87
C TYR A 164 -4.30 4.78 6.85
N TRP A 165 -4.94 5.87 7.23
CA TRP A 165 -5.10 7.04 6.35
C TRP A 165 -3.74 7.63 5.95
N ALA A 166 -2.86 7.82 6.91
CA ALA A 166 -1.51 8.35 6.67
C ALA A 166 -0.68 7.40 5.79
N TRP A 167 -0.80 6.09 6.01
CA TRP A 167 -0.11 5.07 5.22
C TRP A 167 -0.58 5.06 3.77
N TRP A 168 -1.89 5.09 3.52
CA TRP A 168 -2.44 5.24 2.17
C TRP A 168 -2.00 6.53 1.50
N ILE A 169 -1.97 7.63 2.22
CA ILE A 169 -1.49 8.92 1.73
C ILE A 169 -0.02 8.83 1.36
N SER A 170 0.83 8.26 2.21
CA SER A 170 2.26 8.11 1.94
C SER A 170 2.55 7.18 0.75
N TRP A 171 1.70 6.19 0.50
CA TRP A 171 1.79 5.31 -0.67
C TRP A 171 1.30 5.96 -1.96
N SER A 172 0.46 6.99 -1.87
CA SER A 172 -0.23 7.56 -3.02
C SER A 172 0.67 8.14 -4.12
N PRO A 173 1.87 8.71 -3.87
CA PRO A 173 2.78 9.11 -4.95
C PRO A 173 3.19 7.90 -5.80
N PHE A 174 3.60 6.82 -5.16
CA PHE A 174 4.00 5.58 -5.80
C PHE A 174 2.85 4.96 -6.59
N VAL A 175 1.75 4.63 -5.91
CA VAL A 175 0.58 3.98 -6.52
C VAL A 175 -0.03 4.89 -7.58
N GLY A 176 -0.08 6.19 -7.34
CA GLY A 176 -0.63 7.18 -8.26
C GLY A 176 0.15 7.27 -9.56
N MET A 177 1.48 7.27 -9.51
CA MET A 177 2.33 7.27 -10.70
C MET A 177 2.27 5.94 -11.46
N PHE A 178 2.29 4.81 -10.73
CA PHE A 178 2.17 3.49 -11.34
C PHE A 178 0.84 3.32 -12.09
N ILE A 179 -0.28 3.65 -11.45
CA ILE A 179 -1.61 3.60 -12.08
C ILE A 179 -1.68 4.55 -13.27
N ALA A 180 -1.16 5.78 -13.16
CA ALA A 180 -1.13 6.72 -14.29
C ALA A 180 -0.37 6.11 -15.48
N ARG A 181 0.77 5.47 -15.24
CA ARG A 181 1.60 4.84 -16.28
C ARG A 181 0.86 3.73 -17.02
N VAL A 182 0.18 2.82 -16.30
CA VAL A 182 -0.53 1.67 -16.92
C VAL A 182 -1.88 2.06 -17.51
N SER A 183 -2.37 3.27 -17.23
CA SER A 183 -3.68 3.77 -17.70
C SER A 183 -3.59 4.54 -19.03
N LYS A 184 -2.42 4.62 -19.65
CA LYS A 184 -2.26 5.30 -20.96
C LYS A 184 -3.23 4.73 -21.99
N GLY A 185 -4.02 5.61 -22.63
CA GLY A 185 -4.99 5.23 -23.65
C GLY A 185 -6.36 4.76 -23.12
N ARG A 186 -6.57 4.75 -21.79
CA ARG A 186 -7.88 4.46 -21.19
C ARG A 186 -8.73 5.72 -21.08
N THR A 187 -10.04 5.54 -21.15
CA THR A 187 -10.98 6.65 -20.87
C THR A 187 -11.01 6.97 -19.38
N VAL A 188 -11.35 8.21 -19.02
CA VAL A 188 -11.52 8.63 -17.61
C VAL A 188 -12.55 7.76 -16.88
N ARG A 189 -13.64 7.37 -17.57
CA ARG A 189 -14.67 6.51 -17.01
C ARG A 189 -14.13 5.12 -16.64
N GLU A 190 -13.43 4.46 -17.56
CA GLU A 190 -12.78 3.16 -17.32
C GLU A 190 -11.77 3.26 -16.18
N PHE A 191 -10.98 4.35 -16.16
CA PHE A 191 -10.01 4.62 -15.11
C PHE A 191 -10.68 4.69 -13.72
N ILE A 192 -11.73 5.51 -13.57
CA ILE A 192 -12.42 5.69 -12.28
C ILE A 192 -13.04 4.38 -11.82
N ILE A 193 -13.72 3.64 -12.70
CA ILE A 193 -14.34 2.36 -12.37
C ILE A 193 -13.28 1.36 -11.92
N ALA A 194 -12.20 1.19 -12.70
CA ALA A 194 -11.15 0.22 -12.39
C ALA A 194 -10.40 0.56 -11.09
N VAL A 195 -10.10 1.82 -10.85
CA VAL A 195 -9.26 2.24 -9.71
C VAL A 195 -10.05 2.35 -8.41
N LEU A 196 -11.33 2.70 -8.46
CA LEU A 196 -12.15 2.85 -7.25
C LEU A 196 -12.95 1.59 -6.92
N LEU A 197 -13.67 1.01 -7.88
CA LEU A 197 -14.59 -0.09 -7.59
C LEU A 197 -13.86 -1.42 -7.40
N VAL A 198 -12.93 -1.77 -8.28
CA VAL A 198 -12.30 -3.11 -8.22
C VAL A 198 -11.50 -3.32 -6.94
N PRO A 199 -10.56 -2.44 -6.54
CA PRO A 199 -9.83 -2.61 -5.29
C PRO A 199 -10.74 -2.57 -4.07
N THR A 200 -11.75 -1.70 -4.07
CA THR A 200 -12.70 -1.60 -2.95
C THR A 200 -13.48 -2.89 -2.77
N LEU A 201 -14.04 -3.46 -3.83
CA LEU A 201 -14.77 -4.72 -3.76
C LEU A 201 -13.88 -5.88 -3.31
N VAL A 202 -12.65 -5.96 -3.84
CA VAL A 202 -11.68 -6.99 -3.42
C VAL A 202 -11.32 -6.81 -1.94
N THR A 203 -11.11 -5.59 -1.49
CA THR A 203 -10.79 -5.30 -0.07
C THR A 203 -11.95 -5.69 0.85
N ILE A 204 -13.19 -5.33 0.51
CA ILE A 204 -14.37 -5.71 1.29
C ILE A 204 -14.49 -7.23 1.37
N LEU A 205 -14.34 -7.92 0.25
CA LEU A 205 -14.40 -9.39 0.22
C LEU A 205 -13.27 -10.00 1.07
N TRP A 206 -12.05 -9.48 0.95
CA TRP A 206 -10.88 -9.93 1.71
C TRP A 206 -11.08 -9.75 3.21
N MET A 207 -11.47 -8.55 3.63
CA MET A 207 -11.70 -8.25 5.05
C MET A 207 -12.86 -9.05 5.63
N THR A 208 -13.92 -9.28 4.86
CA THR A 208 -15.04 -10.11 5.30
C THR A 208 -14.62 -11.58 5.41
N ALA A 209 -13.84 -12.10 4.47
CA ALA A 209 -13.38 -13.49 4.51
C ALA A 209 -12.41 -13.73 5.68
N PHE A 210 -11.30 -13.00 5.74
CA PHE A 210 -10.28 -13.22 6.77
C PHE A 210 -10.66 -12.62 8.12
N GLY A 211 -11.06 -11.34 8.15
CA GLY A 211 -11.47 -10.66 9.37
C GLY A 211 -12.75 -11.25 9.96
N GLY A 212 -13.74 -11.55 9.09
CA GLY A 212 -14.98 -12.21 9.49
C GLY A 212 -14.73 -13.59 10.11
N SER A 213 -13.91 -14.42 9.46
CA SER A 213 -13.55 -15.75 10.00
C SER A 213 -12.85 -15.65 11.36
N GLY A 214 -11.93 -14.69 11.53
CA GLY A 214 -11.28 -14.44 12.82
C GLY A 214 -12.26 -14.00 13.90
N LEU A 215 -13.18 -13.08 13.58
CA LEU A 215 -14.23 -12.63 14.50
C LEU A 215 -15.21 -13.74 14.88
N ASP A 216 -15.56 -14.63 13.94
CA ASP A 216 -16.43 -15.76 14.21
C ASP A 216 -15.76 -16.78 15.14
N GLN A 217 -14.44 -17.00 15.01
CA GLN A 217 -13.66 -17.80 15.95
C GLN A 217 -13.66 -17.19 17.36
N VAL A 218 -13.46 -15.88 17.46
CA VAL A 218 -13.54 -15.15 18.75
C VAL A 218 -14.92 -15.29 19.39
N LYS A 219 -16.00 -15.11 18.62
CA LYS A 219 -17.38 -15.25 19.13
C LYS A 219 -17.71 -16.68 19.55
N ALA A 220 -17.13 -17.66 18.87
CA ALA A 220 -17.33 -19.08 19.18
C ALA A 220 -16.41 -19.58 20.29
N ASP A 221 -15.56 -18.73 20.86
CA ASP A 221 -14.54 -19.07 21.86
C ASP A 221 -13.59 -20.19 21.37
N VAL A 222 -13.15 -20.10 20.11
CA VAL A 222 -12.32 -21.12 19.46
C VAL A 222 -10.94 -20.55 19.16
N GLY A 223 -9.92 -21.31 19.54
CA GLY A 223 -8.53 -21.02 19.21
C GLY A 223 -7.90 -19.89 20.02
N GLN A 224 -6.67 -19.52 19.61
CA GLN A 224 -5.90 -18.52 20.37
C GLN A 224 -6.45 -17.10 20.26
N LEU A 225 -7.14 -16.77 19.18
CA LEU A 225 -7.73 -15.44 18.98
C LEU A 225 -8.82 -15.11 20.00
N ALA A 226 -9.51 -16.12 20.56
CA ALA A 226 -10.51 -15.92 21.60
C ALA A 226 -9.95 -15.26 22.87
N ASN A 227 -8.65 -15.47 23.14
CA ASN A 227 -7.94 -14.87 24.27
C ASN A 227 -7.44 -13.43 24.00
N GLY A 228 -7.78 -12.87 22.84
CA GLY A 228 -7.28 -11.58 22.38
C GLY A 228 -5.98 -11.67 21.56
N ILE A 229 -5.67 -10.59 20.87
CA ILE A 229 -4.46 -10.50 20.02
C ILE A 229 -3.32 -9.93 20.85
N SER A 230 -2.40 -10.78 21.28
CA SER A 230 -1.18 -10.36 21.99
C SER A 230 -0.07 -9.92 21.03
N ASP A 231 0.00 -10.51 19.85
CA ASP A 231 0.96 -10.21 18.79
C ASP A 231 0.23 -10.18 17.44
N VAL A 232 0.10 -8.99 16.87
CA VAL A 232 -0.60 -8.76 15.59
C VAL A 232 0.03 -9.57 14.45
N SER A 233 1.33 -9.82 14.49
CA SER A 233 2.04 -10.59 13.45
C SER A 233 1.61 -12.05 13.37
N LEU A 234 1.05 -12.60 14.44
CA LEU A 234 0.55 -13.97 14.53
C LEU A 234 -0.92 -14.12 14.18
N ALA A 235 -1.71 -13.04 14.15
CA ALA A 235 -3.16 -13.10 14.04
C ALA A 235 -3.67 -13.91 12.83
N LEU A 236 -3.05 -13.75 11.65
CA LEU A 236 -3.38 -14.53 10.46
C LEU A 236 -3.15 -16.03 10.68
N PHE A 237 -2.02 -16.40 11.25
CA PHE A 237 -1.64 -17.80 11.46
C PHE A 237 -2.49 -18.47 12.54
N GLN A 238 -2.82 -17.73 13.61
CA GLN A 238 -3.75 -18.19 14.66
C GLN A 238 -5.16 -18.42 14.11
N MET A 239 -5.61 -17.59 13.17
CA MET A 239 -6.88 -17.82 12.49
C MET A 239 -6.83 -19.05 11.59
N LEU A 240 -5.75 -19.23 10.81
CA LEU A 240 -5.58 -20.37 9.92
C LEU A 240 -5.40 -21.70 10.66
N GLU A 241 -4.86 -21.66 11.90
CA GLU A 241 -4.66 -22.84 12.75
C GLU A 241 -5.95 -23.61 13.01
N ASN A 242 -7.08 -22.89 13.10
CA ASN A 242 -8.40 -23.48 13.34
C ASN A 242 -9.09 -23.95 12.04
N LEU A 243 -8.44 -23.85 10.91
CA LEU A 243 -8.93 -24.32 9.61
C LEU A 243 -8.17 -25.60 9.19
N PRO A 244 -8.76 -26.46 8.34
CA PRO A 244 -8.03 -27.61 7.80
C PRO A 244 -6.81 -27.16 6.99
N MET A 245 -5.79 -28.00 6.90
CA MET A 245 -4.55 -27.74 6.18
C MET A 245 -3.76 -26.52 6.71
N ALA A 246 -3.84 -26.23 8.01
CA ALA A 246 -3.22 -25.06 8.65
C ALA A 246 -1.74 -24.85 8.28
N THR A 247 -0.94 -25.93 8.25
CA THR A 247 0.49 -25.87 7.88
C THR A 247 0.66 -25.37 6.43
N VAL A 248 -0.11 -25.89 5.49
CA VAL A 248 0.00 -25.53 4.06
C VAL A 248 -0.48 -24.09 3.83
N THR A 249 -1.61 -23.72 4.40
CA THR A 249 -2.16 -22.38 4.26
C THR A 249 -1.30 -21.31 4.93
N SER A 250 -0.72 -21.62 6.08
CA SER A 250 0.25 -20.74 6.76
C SER A 250 1.54 -20.60 5.96
N PHE A 251 2.04 -21.67 5.34
CA PHE A 251 3.20 -21.59 4.45
C PHE A 251 2.90 -20.71 3.24
N ILE A 252 1.73 -20.87 2.60
CA ILE A 252 1.28 -20.01 1.50
C ILE A 252 1.20 -18.56 1.99
N GLY A 253 0.68 -18.32 3.19
CA GLY A 253 0.60 -16.99 3.80
C GLY A 253 1.98 -16.33 3.95
N ILE A 254 3.00 -17.07 4.43
CA ILE A 254 4.37 -16.55 4.53
C ILE A 254 4.93 -16.20 3.16
N VAL A 255 4.81 -17.11 2.18
CA VAL A 255 5.31 -16.88 0.81
C VAL A 255 4.63 -15.69 0.18
N LEU A 256 3.31 -15.57 0.34
CA LEU A 256 2.50 -14.46 -0.16
C LEU A 256 2.97 -13.13 0.42
N VAL A 257 3.19 -13.05 1.73
CA VAL A 257 3.71 -11.86 2.41
C VAL A 257 5.09 -11.49 1.85
N LEU A 258 6.03 -12.43 1.79
CA LEU A 258 7.38 -12.17 1.28
C LEU A 258 7.39 -11.68 -0.17
N VAL A 259 6.64 -12.36 -1.06
CA VAL A 259 6.56 -11.98 -2.48
C VAL A 259 5.88 -10.63 -2.64
N PHE A 260 4.85 -10.34 -1.84
CA PHE A 260 4.18 -9.03 -1.85
C PHE A 260 5.16 -7.90 -1.51
N PHE A 261 6.01 -8.07 -0.51
CA PHE A 261 6.97 -7.04 -0.12
C PHE A 261 8.12 -6.89 -1.11
N VAL A 262 8.59 -7.97 -1.73
CA VAL A 262 9.52 -7.87 -2.85
C VAL A 262 8.92 -7.06 -3.99
N THR A 263 7.69 -7.36 -4.41
CA THR A 263 7.03 -6.66 -5.55
C THR A 263 6.68 -5.21 -5.22
N SER A 264 6.39 -4.89 -3.97
CA SER A 264 6.15 -3.51 -3.53
C SER A 264 7.44 -2.70 -3.52
N SER A 265 8.54 -3.27 -3.01
CA SER A 265 9.84 -2.61 -2.95
C SER A 265 10.42 -2.36 -4.35
N ASP A 266 10.40 -3.36 -5.24
CA ASP A 266 10.94 -3.18 -6.59
C ASP A 266 10.14 -2.16 -7.41
N SER A 267 8.80 -2.20 -7.32
CA SER A 267 7.92 -1.24 -8.01
C SER A 267 8.03 0.17 -7.42
N GLY A 268 8.13 0.27 -6.10
CA GLY A 268 8.31 1.54 -5.40
C GLY A 268 9.64 2.20 -5.73
N SER A 269 10.73 1.45 -5.72
CA SER A 269 12.05 1.93 -6.12
C SER A 269 12.07 2.48 -7.54
N LEU A 270 11.37 1.82 -8.50
CA LEU A 270 11.23 2.32 -9.87
C LEU A 270 10.48 3.65 -9.95
N VAL A 271 9.49 3.87 -9.09
CA VAL A 271 8.75 5.14 -9.06
C VAL A 271 9.60 6.24 -8.43
N ILE A 272 10.27 5.99 -7.30
CA ILE A 272 11.18 6.97 -6.68
C ILE A 272 12.28 7.36 -7.66
N ASP A 273 12.82 6.37 -8.36
CA ASP A 273 13.82 6.55 -9.42
C ASP A 273 13.29 7.48 -10.53
N SER A 274 12.08 7.26 -11.02
CA SER A 274 11.43 8.11 -12.02
C SER A 274 11.22 9.55 -11.53
N ILE A 275 10.74 9.74 -10.29
CA ILE A 275 10.54 11.09 -9.71
C ILE A 275 11.87 11.83 -9.64
N THR A 276 12.90 11.18 -9.10
CA THR A 276 14.25 11.78 -8.91
C THR A 276 15.00 12.00 -10.21
N ALA A 277 14.66 11.22 -11.26
CA ALA A 277 15.17 11.43 -12.62
C ALA A 277 14.34 12.45 -13.45
N GLY A 278 13.42 13.20 -12.82
CA GLY A 278 12.61 14.21 -13.49
C GLY A 278 11.56 13.66 -14.45
N GLY A 279 11.03 12.48 -14.16
CA GLY A 279 9.99 11.79 -14.94
C GLY A 279 10.53 10.85 -16.02
N LYS A 280 11.83 10.61 -16.08
CA LYS A 280 12.42 9.62 -17.00
C LYS A 280 12.06 8.21 -16.56
N LEU A 281 11.66 7.39 -17.52
CA LEU A 281 11.31 5.98 -17.28
C LEU A 281 12.51 5.04 -17.31
N ASP A 282 13.63 5.50 -17.90
CA ASP A 282 14.87 4.76 -18.09
C ASP A 282 16.00 5.37 -17.26
N ALA A 283 15.79 5.44 -15.94
CA ALA A 283 16.84 5.90 -15.04
C ALA A 283 17.96 4.87 -14.90
N PRO A 284 19.19 5.29 -14.54
CA PRO A 284 20.35 4.41 -14.46
C PRO A 284 20.18 3.30 -13.43
N VAL A 285 20.60 2.07 -13.75
CA VAL A 285 20.52 0.91 -12.84
C VAL A 285 21.13 1.18 -11.44
N PRO A 286 22.29 1.86 -11.29
CA PRO A 286 22.83 2.18 -9.98
C PRO A 286 21.89 3.01 -9.09
N GLN A 287 21.11 3.92 -9.70
CA GLN A 287 20.13 4.73 -8.97
C GLN A 287 18.98 3.88 -8.46
N ARG A 288 18.51 2.91 -9.25
CA ARG A 288 17.49 1.94 -8.83
C ARG A 288 17.94 1.09 -7.66
N ILE A 289 19.19 0.57 -7.72
CA ILE A 289 19.80 -0.19 -6.63
C ILE A 289 19.90 0.67 -5.37
N PHE A 290 20.31 1.93 -5.52
CA PHE A 290 20.39 2.87 -4.40
C PHE A 290 19.05 3.01 -3.69
N TRP A 291 17.95 3.27 -4.41
CA TRP A 291 16.64 3.46 -3.80
C TRP A 291 16.10 2.19 -3.14
N ALA A 292 16.22 1.02 -3.79
CA ALA A 292 15.83 -0.26 -3.17
C ALA A 292 16.64 -0.56 -1.90
N THR A 293 17.93 -0.25 -1.89
CA THR A 293 18.77 -0.39 -0.70
C THR A 293 18.35 0.58 0.41
N MET A 294 18.03 1.82 0.07
CA MET A 294 17.59 2.83 1.03
C MET A 294 16.27 2.47 1.71
N GLU A 295 15.31 1.87 0.97
CA GLU A 295 14.07 1.35 1.54
C GLU A 295 14.35 0.31 2.63
N GLY A 296 15.19 -0.69 2.32
CA GLY A 296 15.58 -1.72 3.28
C GLY A 296 16.31 -1.16 4.50
N LEU A 297 17.24 -0.23 4.29
CA LEU A 297 17.98 0.43 5.38
C LEU A 297 17.05 1.23 6.30
N ILE A 298 16.09 1.98 5.75
CA ILE A 298 15.13 2.76 6.54
C ILE A 298 14.20 1.83 7.31
N ALA A 299 13.69 0.77 6.68
CA ALA A 299 12.86 -0.23 7.36
C ALA A 299 13.63 -0.89 8.53
N GLY A 300 14.86 -1.33 8.29
CA GLY A 300 15.71 -1.90 9.32
C GLY A 300 16.03 -0.91 10.46
N ALA A 301 16.30 0.35 10.13
CA ALA A 301 16.56 1.40 11.12
C ALA A 301 15.32 1.70 11.97
N LEU A 302 14.12 1.73 11.38
CA LEU A 302 12.86 1.93 12.11
C LEU A 302 12.57 0.76 13.07
N LEU A 303 12.77 -0.48 12.62
CA LEU A 303 12.59 -1.66 13.47
C LEU A 303 13.62 -1.68 14.61
N PHE A 304 14.89 -1.44 14.31
CA PHE A 304 15.96 -1.45 15.31
C PHE A 304 15.80 -0.30 16.31
N GLY A 305 15.51 0.91 15.82
CA GLY A 305 15.32 2.10 16.64
C GLY A 305 14.05 2.06 17.50
N GLY A 306 13.00 1.41 17.00
CA GLY A 306 11.74 1.23 17.74
C GLY A 306 11.84 0.15 18.84
N GLY A 307 12.76 -0.79 18.72
CA GLY A 307 13.00 -1.84 19.71
C GLY A 307 11.73 -2.59 20.10
N ALA A 308 11.32 -2.47 21.37
CA ALA A 308 10.07 -3.09 21.87
C ALA A 308 8.79 -2.48 21.25
N ASP A 309 8.85 -1.23 20.78
CA ASP A 309 7.76 -0.52 20.11
C ASP A 309 8.05 -0.30 18.61
N ALA A 310 8.60 -1.31 17.97
CA ALA A 310 8.90 -1.26 16.52
C ALA A 310 7.66 -0.95 15.68
N LEU A 311 6.48 -1.46 16.07
CA LEU A 311 5.21 -1.17 15.43
C LEU A 311 4.89 0.33 15.49
N GLY A 312 4.99 0.94 16.67
CA GLY A 312 4.75 2.37 16.85
C GLY A 312 5.73 3.24 16.07
N ALA A 313 7.01 2.84 15.98
CA ALA A 313 8.01 3.55 15.18
C ALA A 313 7.67 3.54 13.67
N LEU A 314 7.23 2.40 13.13
CA LEU A 314 6.79 2.28 11.73
C LEU A 314 5.53 3.13 11.46
N GLN A 315 4.57 3.11 12.37
CA GLN A 315 3.34 3.92 12.27
C GLN A 315 3.65 5.42 12.32
N ALA A 316 4.48 5.85 13.27
CA ALA A 316 4.88 7.25 13.42
C ALA A 316 5.61 7.77 12.17
N ALA A 317 6.46 6.95 11.55
CA ALA A 317 7.16 7.31 10.32
C ALA A 317 6.18 7.61 9.18
N ALA A 318 5.20 6.73 8.95
CA ALA A 318 4.17 6.92 7.92
C ALA A 318 3.31 8.17 8.18
N ILE A 319 2.89 8.40 9.45
CA ILE A 319 2.09 9.57 9.84
C ILE A 319 2.86 10.87 9.61
N THR A 320 4.14 10.90 9.98
CA THR A 320 4.98 12.10 9.86
C THR A 320 5.13 12.57 8.42
N VAL A 321 5.33 11.65 7.49
CA VAL A 321 5.49 12.00 6.06
C VAL A 321 4.15 12.14 5.35
N GLY A 322 3.11 11.48 5.83
CA GLY A 322 1.74 11.55 5.29
C GLY A 322 1.14 12.93 5.42
N LEU A 323 1.37 13.64 6.54
CA LEU A 323 0.80 14.96 6.78
C LEU A 323 1.21 16.02 5.73
N PRO A 324 2.52 16.29 5.48
CA PRO A 324 2.90 17.25 4.43
C PRO A 324 2.45 16.81 3.04
N PHE A 325 2.43 15.51 2.75
CA PHE A 325 1.95 15.03 1.47
C PHE A 325 0.42 15.14 1.31
N THR A 326 -0.35 15.15 2.39
CA THR A 326 -1.79 15.46 2.37
C THR A 326 -2.06 16.83 1.74
N LEU A 327 -1.26 17.85 2.11
CA LEU A 327 -1.39 19.19 1.52
C LEU A 327 -1.12 19.17 0.00
N VAL A 328 -0.13 18.39 -0.42
CA VAL A 328 0.16 18.19 -1.85
C VAL A 328 -1.02 17.54 -2.56
N LEU A 329 -1.64 16.50 -1.99
CA LEU A 329 -2.80 15.82 -2.57
C LEU A 329 -4.02 16.73 -2.70
N LEU A 330 -4.33 17.52 -1.66
CA LEU A 330 -5.45 18.45 -1.69
C LEU A 330 -5.25 19.52 -2.79
N ALA A 331 -4.03 20.05 -2.91
CA ALA A 331 -3.70 20.97 -3.98
C ALA A 331 -3.78 20.30 -5.37
N MET A 332 -3.38 19.02 -5.51
CA MET A 332 -3.54 18.28 -6.76
C MET A 332 -5.02 18.08 -7.16
N CYS A 333 -5.94 17.94 -6.20
CA CYS A 333 -7.38 17.87 -6.49
C CYS A 333 -7.88 19.18 -7.11
N ILE A 334 -7.47 20.32 -6.56
CA ILE A 334 -7.82 21.64 -7.09
C ILE A 334 -7.18 21.84 -8.47
N ALA A 335 -5.91 21.46 -8.63
CA ALA A 335 -5.20 21.55 -9.92
C ALA A 335 -5.89 20.74 -11.02
N LEU A 336 -6.34 19.51 -10.69
CA LEU A 336 -7.07 18.66 -11.61
C LEU A 336 -8.40 19.31 -12.04
N TYR A 337 -9.16 19.85 -11.10
CA TYR A 337 -10.40 20.57 -11.40
C TYR A 337 -10.15 21.77 -12.33
N MET A 338 -9.11 22.55 -12.06
CA MET A 338 -8.73 23.69 -12.91
C MET A 338 -8.33 23.25 -14.32
N GLY A 339 -7.55 22.16 -14.42
CA GLY A 339 -7.12 21.57 -15.68
C GLY A 339 -8.31 21.08 -16.53
N LEU A 340 -9.23 20.35 -15.94
CA LEU A 340 -10.44 19.85 -16.61
C LEU A 340 -11.35 20.97 -17.07
N LYS A 341 -11.58 21.99 -16.24
CA LYS A 341 -12.39 23.17 -16.60
C LYS A 341 -11.78 23.97 -17.76
N HIS A 342 -10.46 24.01 -17.85
CA HIS A 342 -9.79 24.65 -18.98
C HIS A 342 -10.00 23.86 -20.28
N GLU A 343 -9.95 22.52 -20.25
CA GLU A 343 -10.24 21.69 -21.42
C GLU A 343 -11.68 21.86 -21.92
N GLU A 344 -12.66 21.83 -21.03
CA GLU A 344 -14.05 22.03 -21.37
C GLU A 344 -14.27 23.35 -22.16
N ARG A 345 -13.67 24.43 -21.67
CA ARG A 345 -13.74 25.73 -22.35
C ARG A 345 -13.07 25.73 -23.72
N PHE A 346 -11.94 25.02 -23.83
CA PHE A 346 -11.23 24.91 -25.11
C PHE A 346 -12.06 24.15 -26.14
N VAL A 347 -12.65 23.01 -25.77
CA VAL A 347 -13.53 22.23 -26.66
C VAL A 347 -14.78 23.02 -27.09
N LEU A 348 -15.43 23.71 -26.16
CA LEU A 348 -16.61 24.53 -26.46
C LEU A 348 -16.29 25.71 -27.39
N ASN A 349 -15.08 26.27 -27.33
CA ASN A 349 -14.67 27.39 -28.19
C ASN A 349 -14.13 26.92 -29.55
N SER A 350 -13.59 25.71 -29.65
CA SER A 350 -13.08 25.14 -30.92
C SER A 350 -14.18 24.50 -31.77
N GLY A 351 -15.34 24.24 -31.20
CA GLY A 351 -16.52 23.72 -31.91
C GLY A 351 -17.45 24.81 -32.50
N LYS A 352 -17.05 26.08 -32.39
CA LYS A 352 -17.63 27.20 -33.07
C LYS A 352 -16.74 27.67 -34.24
#